data_7aee56d5f00cfbf39803f4ac64095048
#
_entry.id   7aee56d5f00cfbf39803f4ac64095048
#
_cell.length_a   1.000
_cell.length_b   1.000
_cell.length_c   1.000
_cell.angle_alpha   90.00
_cell.angle_beta   90.00
_cell.angle_gamma   90.00
#
_symmetry.space_group_name_H-M   'P 1'
#
loop_
_entity.id
_entity.type
_entity.pdbx_description
1 polymer ?
#
loop_
_entity_poly.entity_id
_entity_poly.type
_entity_poly.pdbx_seq_one_letter_code
_entity_poly.pdbx_strand_id
1 'polypeptide(L)'
;MQTGLPWITLKSAMSVDGRIAMASGESQWGQLPTQSRADVQRLRARVEAIVTGVETVLHDDPALTVRPELWPEAVAGDDRLAGWCWPEGFTPIQPLRVIVDSRLRTPVDAAILRAPGQTLIACCDPDPGRAAALEQAGAEILPLPAQRGQVDLQALVRALAAREVNELLVETGGQLAGSFVAAGLVDEWICYMAPKLMGSNARPVLALPDIHSMQQALPLQLTDLRQIGQDIRMTYRWSR
;
A
#
# COMPACT_ATOMS: atom_id res chain seq x y z
N MET A 1 13.03 11.97 -16.16
CA MET A 1 11.83 11.81 -15.36
C MET A 1 11.16 13.15 -15.20
N GLN A 2 10.07 13.43 -15.86
CA GLN A 2 9.37 14.72 -15.69
C GLN A 2 7.90 14.51 -16.07
N THR A 3 7.24 13.61 -15.36
CA THR A 3 5.80 13.43 -15.55
C THR A 3 4.99 14.40 -14.68
N GLY A 4 5.63 15.08 -13.71
CA GLY A 4 4.94 15.87 -12.68
C GLY A 4 4.06 15.02 -11.75
N LEU A 5 4.25 13.70 -11.76
CA LEU A 5 3.54 12.74 -10.90
C LEU A 5 4.52 12.08 -9.91
N PRO A 6 4.06 11.64 -8.74
CA PRO A 6 4.90 10.93 -7.78
C PRO A 6 5.44 9.61 -8.35
N TRP A 7 6.58 9.16 -7.83
CA TRP A 7 7.03 7.78 -8.00
C TRP A 7 6.16 6.86 -7.17
N ILE A 8 5.55 5.87 -7.80
CA ILE A 8 4.58 4.97 -7.16
C ILE A 8 5.17 3.58 -6.97
N THR A 9 5.40 3.22 -5.72
CA THR A 9 5.81 1.87 -5.31
C THR A 9 4.58 1.11 -4.81
N LEU A 10 4.24 0.01 -5.48
CA LEU A 10 3.26 -0.95 -4.98
C LEU A 10 3.97 -1.94 -4.05
N LYS A 11 3.50 -2.08 -2.81
CA LYS A 11 3.98 -3.12 -1.90
C LYS A 11 2.90 -4.18 -1.71
N SER A 12 3.25 -5.43 -1.90
CA SER A 12 2.38 -6.57 -1.58
C SER A 12 3.11 -7.65 -0.80
N ALA A 13 2.33 -8.52 -0.17
CA ALA A 13 2.82 -9.76 0.40
C ALA A 13 1.93 -10.90 -0.12
N MET A 14 2.52 -12.00 -0.55
CA MET A 14 1.80 -13.11 -1.15
C MET A 14 2.37 -14.47 -0.77
N SER A 15 1.60 -15.51 -0.97
CA SER A 15 2.07 -16.89 -0.98
C SER A 15 2.82 -17.24 -2.28
N VAL A 16 3.47 -18.39 -2.33
CA VAL A 16 4.17 -18.89 -3.54
C VAL A 16 3.22 -18.99 -4.74
N ASP A 17 1.94 -19.31 -4.51
CA ASP A 17 0.89 -19.39 -5.54
C ASP A 17 0.18 -18.04 -5.79
N GLY A 18 0.78 -16.91 -5.38
CA GLY A 18 0.33 -15.56 -5.71
C GLY A 18 -0.95 -15.10 -5.02
N ARG A 19 -1.19 -15.55 -3.78
CA ARG A 19 -2.41 -15.24 -3.02
C ARG A 19 -2.13 -14.36 -1.81
N ILE A 20 -3.11 -13.51 -1.44
CA ILE A 20 -2.97 -12.56 -0.33
C ILE A 20 -3.88 -12.87 0.85
N ALA A 21 -4.99 -13.54 0.64
CA ALA A 21 -5.96 -13.90 1.67
C ALA A 21 -6.77 -15.11 1.23
N MET A 22 -7.38 -15.82 2.16
CA MET A 22 -8.35 -16.87 1.86
C MET A 22 -9.61 -16.27 1.22
N ALA A 23 -10.44 -17.10 0.60
CA ALA A 23 -11.72 -16.67 0.05
C ALA A 23 -12.62 -15.99 1.10
N SER A 24 -12.58 -16.47 2.35
CA SER A 24 -13.26 -15.88 3.51
C SER A 24 -12.81 -14.46 3.86
N GLY A 25 -11.63 -14.05 3.37
CA GLY A 25 -10.97 -12.81 3.75
C GLY A 25 -9.94 -12.99 4.87
N GLU A 26 -9.86 -14.17 5.48
CA GLU A 26 -8.81 -14.44 6.46
C GLU A 26 -7.42 -14.21 5.85
N SER A 27 -6.64 -13.39 6.52
CA SER A 27 -5.29 -12.99 6.12
C SER A 27 -4.34 -13.12 7.32
N GLN A 28 -3.15 -13.61 7.08
CA GLN A 28 -2.11 -13.69 8.10
C GLN A 28 -0.98 -12.68 7.88
N TRP A 29 -1.19 -11.71 6.99
CA TRP A 29 -0.13 -10.74 6.68
C TRP A 29 0.19 -9.79 7.85
N GLY A 30 -0.73 -9.61 8.81
CA GLY A 30 -0.45 -8.99 10.11
C GLY A 30 0.55 -9.79 10.95
N GLN A 31 0.77 -11.06 10.62
CA GLN A 31 1.73 -11.97 11.24
C GLN A 31 2.96 -12.23 10.35
N LEU A 32 3.30 -11.31 9.43
CA LEU A 32 4.58 -11.37 8.71
C LEU A 32 5.72 -11.62 9.70
N PRO A 33 6.77 -12.39 9.32
CA PRO A 33 7.99 -12.49 10.11
C PRO A 33 8.48 -11.11 10.51
N THR A 34 8.99 -10.97 11.73
CA THR A 34 9.40 -9.70 12.32
C THR A 34 10.33 -8.92 11.38
N GLN A 35 11.20 -9.61 10.67
CA GLN A 35 12.14 -9.04 9.69
C GLN A 35 11.44 -8.42 8.47
N SER A 36 10.44 -9.09 7.89
CA SER A 36 9.68 -8.54 6.76
C SER A 36 8.83 -7.34 7.20
N ARG A 37 8.25 -7.37 8.40
CA ARG A 37 7.53 -6.22 8.97
C ARG A 37 8.45 -5.02 9.18
N ALA A 38 9.65 -5.26 9.66
CA ALA A 38 10.64 -4.24 9.87
C ALA A 38 11.11 -3.62 8.55
N ASP A 39 11.34 -4.42 7.50
CA ASP A 39 11.68 -3.90 6.17
C ASP A 39 10.53 -3.03 5.59
N VAL A 40 9.26 -3.38 5.84
CA VAL A 40 8.11 -2.53 5.46
C VAL A 40 8.15 -1.18 6.18
N GLN A 41 8.62 -1.11 7.43
CA GLN A 41 8.76 0.19 8.11
C GLN A 41 9.76 1.11 7.39
N ARG A 42 10.81 0.57 6.76
CA ARG A 42 11.75 1.35 5.93
C ARG A 42 11.08 1.90 4.69
N LEU A 43 10.21 1.12 4.04
CA LEU A 43 9.45 1.61 2.89
C LEU A 43 8.55 2.77 3.30
N ARG A 44 7.83 2.62 4.42
CA ARG A 44 6.94 3.68 4.94
C ARG A 44 7.68 4.95 5.35
N ALA A 45 8.89 4.80 5.92
CA ALA A 45 9.69 5.93 6.37
C ALA A 45 10.32 6.76 5.22
N ARG A 46 10.25 6.26 3.98
CA ARG A 46 10.86 6.90 2.80
C ARG A 46 9.88 7.69 1.96
N VAL A 47 8.59 7.54 2.20
CA VAL A 47 7.54 8.09 1.34
C VAL A 47 6.79 9.22 2.05
N GLU A 48 6.31 10.18 1.29
CA GLU A 48 5.46 11.25 1.81
C GLU A 48 4.01 10.79 2.01
N ALA A 49 3.55 9.76 1.25
CA ALA A 49 2.20 9.28 1.40
C ALA A 49 2.09 7.75 1.24
N ILE A 50 1.09 7.17 1.94
CA ILE A 50 0.70 5.76 1.83
C ILE A 50 -0.75 5.70 1.39
N VAL A 51 -1.03 5.01 0.29
CA VAL A 51 -2.40 4.76 -0.20
C VAL A 51 -2.85 3.36 0.18
N THR A 52 -4.07 3.28 0.72
CA THR A 52 -4.77 2.03 0.97
C THR A 52 -6.22 2.10 0.45
N GLY A 53 -6.89 0.96 0.37
CA GLY A 53 -8.31 0.88 0.05
C GLY A 53 -9.17 0.69 1.29
N VAL A 54 -10.42 1.15 1.23
CA VAL A 54 -11.37 0.99 2.34
C VAL A 54 -11.60 -0.47 2.74
N GLU A 55 -11.52 -1.42 1.80
CA GLU A 55 -11.63 -2.85 2.14
C GLU A 55 -10.51 -3.30 3.09
N THR A 56 -9.28 -2.78 2.92
CA THR A 56 -8.17 -3.04 3.85
C THR A 56 -8.45 -2.45 5.23
N VAL A 57 -9.03 -1.24 5.28
CA VAL A 57 -9.42 -0.62 6.55
C VAL A 57 -10.50 -1.44 7.26
N LEU A 58 -11.52 -1.89 6.52
CA LEU A 58 -12.64 -2.66 7.09
C LEU A 58 -12.24 -4.06 7.59
N HIS A 59 -11.24 -4.70 6.96
CA HIS A 59 -10.85 -6.07 7.31
C HIS A 59 -9.72 -6.13 8.33
N ASP A 60 -8.72 -5.24 8.19
CA ASP A 60 -7.45 -5.35 8.92
C ASP A 60 -7.29 -4.23 9.97
N ASP A 61 -8.14 -3.19 9.95
CA ASP A 61 -8.07 -1.98 10.78
C ASP A 61 -6.62 -1.45 11.00
N PRO A 62 -5.86 -1.21 9.92
CA PRO A 62 -4.45 -0.88 10.02
C PRO A 62 -4.23 0.58 10.43
N ALA A 63 -3.19 0.84 11.22
CA ALA A 63 -2.76 2.22 11.51
C ALA A 63 -1.92 2.84 10.39
N LEU A 64 -1.22 2.04 9.58
CA LEU A 64 -0.28 2.43 8.51
C LEU A 64 0.77 3.47 8.95
N THR A 65 1.24 3.37 10.17
CA THR A 65 2.27 4.25 10.73
C THR A 65 3.68 3.71 10.53
N VAL A 66 4.66 4.58 10.58
CA VAL A 66 6.07 4.23 10.78
C VAL A 66 6.28 3.91 12.25
N ARG A 67 6.80 2.73 12.54
CA ARG A 67 7.06 2.21 13.89
C ARG A 67 8.55 1.94 14.08
N PRO A 68 9.31 2.92 14.64
CA PRO A 68 10.76 2.81 14.77
C PRO A 68 11.20 1.63 15.65
N GLU A 69 10.36 1.25 16.61
CA GLU A 69 10.63 0.12 17.54
C GLU A 69 10.74 -1.24 16.83
N LEU A 70 10.22 -1.37 15.62
CA LEU A 70 10.37 -2.58 14.80
C LEU A 70 11.65 -2.58 13.96
N TRP A 71 12.42 -1.50 13.96
CA TRP A 71 13.57 -1.30 13.08
C TRP A 71 14.81 -2.12 13.43
N PRO A 72 15.19 -2.29 14.72
CA PRO A 72 16.39 -3.04 15.09
C PRO A 72 16.40 -4.46 14.54
N GLU A 73 15.23 -5.08 14.42
CA GLU A 73 15.12 -6.46 13.92
C GLU A 73 15.30 -6.57 12.40
N ALA A 74 15.08 -5.47 11.66
CA ALA A 74 15.32 -5.42 10.22
C ALA A 74 16.79 -5.36 9.87
N VAL A 75 17.60 -4.80 10.75
CA VAL A 75 19.03 -4.59 10.55
C VAL A 75 19.80 -5.88 10.85
N ALA A 76 19.28 -6.71 11.73
CA ALA A 76 19.90 -8.01 12.06
C ALA A 76 19.85 -8.94 10.84
N GLY A 77 20.96 -9.05 10.11
CA GLY A 77 21.12 -9.92 8.94
C GLY A 77 21.20 -9.20 7.58
N ASP A 78 21.14 -7.89 7.52
CA ASP A 78 21.50 -7.11 6.32
C ASP A 78 22.82 -6.37 6.55
N ASP A 79 23.94 -6.97 6.09
CA ASP A 79 25.30 -6.42 6.26
C ASP A 79 25.46 -5.00 5.69
N ARG A 80 24.61 -4.60 4.73
CA ARG A 80 24.60 -3.24 4.14
C ARG A 80 24.04 -2.18 5.08
N LEU A 81 23.38 -2.61 6.13
CA LEU A 81 22.73 -1.76 7.14
C LEU A 81 23.32 -2.01 8.54
N ALA A 82 24.37 -2.84 8.62
CA ALA A 82 25.08 -3.09 9.87
C ALA A 82 25.53 -1.75 10.49
N GLY A 83 25.10 -1.50 11.71
CA GLY A 83 25.44 -0.26 12.44
C GLY A 83 24.52 0.94 12.14
N TRP A 84 23.54 0.81 11.22
CA TRP A 84 22.57 1.90 11.05
C TRP A 84 21.45 1.79 12.09
N CYS A 85 21.22 2.88 12.82
CA CYS A 85 20.12 3.00 13.77
C CYS A 85 19.51 4.40 13.66
N TRP A 86 18.29 4.53 14.14
CA TRP A 86 17.71 5.85 14.31
C TRP A 86 18.53 6.62 15.36
N PRO A 87 18.79 7.92 15.16
CA PRO A 87 19.38 8.75 16.20
C PRO A 87 18.54 8.66 17.48
N GLU A 88 19.22 8.68 18.65
CA GLU A 88 18.51 8.70 19.92
C GLU A 88 17.55 9.90 19.99
N GLY A 89 16.30 9.67 20.42
CA GLY A 89 15.25 10.68 20.45
C GLY A 89 14.63 11.01 19.08
N PHE A 90 14.99 10.33 18.00
CA PHE A 90 14.40 10.56 16.68
C PHE A 90 12.93 10.09 16.65
N THR A 91 12.04 11.02 16.26
CA THR A 91 10.65 10.70 15.98
C THR A 91 10.42 10.79 14.47
N PRO A 92 10.05 9.71 13.77
CA PRO A 92 9.83 9.75 12.34
C PRO A 92 8.63 10.62 12.00
N ILE A 93 8.76 11.39 10.93
CA ILE A 93 7.59 12.05 10.31
C ILE A 93 6.68 10.94 9.79
N GLN A 94 5.41 10.99 10.17
CA GLN A 94 4.42 10.05 9.67
C GLN A 94 3.99 10.45 8.26
N PRO A 95 3.94 9.51 7.30
CA PRO A 95 3.43 9.79 5.97
C PRO A 95 1.94 10.14 6.00
N LEU A 96 1.49 10.92 5.02
CA LEU A 96 0.07 11.14 4.77
C LEU A 96 -0.59 9.78 4.46
N ARG A 97 -1.61 9.38 5.20
CA ARG A 97 -2.37 8.17 4.91
C ARG A 97 -3.57 8.52 4.04
N VAL A 98 -3.69 7.85 2.91
CA VAL A 98 -4.74 8.11 1.93
C VAL A 98 -5.61 6.87 1.82
N ILE A 99 -6.89 6.99 2.12
CA ILE A 99 -7.87 5.92 1.97
C ILE A 99 -8.67 6.17 0.69
N VAL A 100 -8.62 5.22 -0.25
CA VAL A 100 -9.51 5.22 -1.42
C VAL A 100 -10.83 4.61 -0.98
N ASP A 101 -11.83 5.47 -0.81
CA ASP A 101 -13.16 5.10 -0.31
C ASP A 101 -14.25 5.86 -1.04
N SER A 102 -14.64 5.37 -2.20
CA SER A 102 -15.57 6.04 -3.10
C SER A 102 -16.92 6.43 -2.46
N ARG A 103 -17.29 5.80 -1.33
CA ARG A 103 -18.61 5.95 -0.69
C ARG A 103 -18.54 6.30 0.80
N LEU A 104 -17.39 6.70 1.31
CA LEU A 104 -17.15 7.04 2.72
C LEU A 104 -17.61 5.93 3.70
N ARG A 105 -17.24 4.68 3.43
CA ARG A 105 -17.53 3.51 4.29
C ARG A 105 -16.56 3.35 5.46
N THR A 106 -15.48 4.12 5.48
CA THR A 106 -14.47 4.09 6.55
C THR A 106 -15.14 4.29 7.91
N PRO A 107 -14.94 3.40 8.90
CA PRO A 107 -15.47 3.58 10.24
C PRO A 107 -14.88 4.83 10.90
N VAL A 108 -15.69 5.59 11.62
CA VAL A 108 -15.24 6.80 12.33
C VAL A 108 -14.27 6.50 13.48
N ASP A 109 -14.27 5.27 13.96
CA ASP A 109 -13.39 4.74 15.00
C ASP A 109 -12.24 3.88 14.46
N ALA A 110 -11.99 3.92 13.13
CA ALA A 110 -10.89 3.16 12.54
C ALA A 110 -9.52 3.57 13.12
N ALA A 111 -8.63 2.59 13.33
CA ALA A 111 -7.31 2.82 13.90
C ALA A 111 -6.49 3.84 13.10
N ILE A 112 -6.65 3.84 11.77
CA ILE A 112 -5.97 4.78 10.88
C ILE A 112 -6.34 6.25 11.17
N LEU A 113 -7.53 6.56 11.67
CA LEU A 113 -7.97 7.91 12.03
C LEU A 113 -7.40 8.33 13.38
N ARG A 114 -7.27 7.40 14.32
CA ARG A 114 -6.75 7.66 15.69
C ARG A 114 -5.23 7.71 15.77
N ALA A 115 -4.55 7.14 14.78
CA ALA A 115 -3.10 7.06 14.76
C ALA A 115 -2.45 8.45 14.50
N PRO A 116 -1.22 8.69 14.97
CA PRO A 116 -0.53 9.97 14.73
C PRO A 116 -0.30 10.20 13.22
N GLY A 117 -0.34 11.47 12.79
CA GLY A 117 -0.21 11.92 11.39
C GLY A 117 -1.56 12.21 10.75
N GLN A 118 -1.54 12.67 9.50
CA GLN A 118 -2.72 13.09 8.76
C GLN A 118 -3.36 11.92 8.01
N THR A 119 -4.68 11.95 7.87
CA THR A 119 -5.44 10.97 7.07
C THR A 119 -6.35 11.70 6.09
N LEU A 120 -6.26 11.33 4.81
CA LEU A 120 -7.05 11.82 3.70
C LEU A 120 -7.97 10.70 3.20
N ILE A 121 -9.24 10.98 2.98
CA ILE A 121 -10.18 10.04 2.37
C ILE A 121 -10.58 10.56 1.00
N ALA A 122 -10.11 9.88 -0.05
CA ALA A 122 -10.49 10.16 -1.43
C ALA A 122 -11.82 9.48 -1.73
N CYS A 123 -12.83 10.25 -2.14
CA CYS A 123 -14.18 9.76 -2.37
C CYS A 123 -14.81 10.35 -3.65
N CYS A 124 -15.95 9.77 -4.05
CA CYS A 124 -16.81 10.34 -5.09
C CYS A 124 -18.06 10.87 -4.38
N ASP A 125 -18.61 12.01 -4.83
CA ASP A 125 -19.90 12.57 -4.41
C ASP A 125 -20.25 12.27 -2.92
N PRO A 126 -19.56 12.90 -1.96
CA PRO A 126 -19.66 12.55 -0.55
C PRO A 126 -21.02 12.94 0.04
N ASP A 127 -21.70 12.02 0.75
CA ASP A 127 -22.80 12.36 1.63
C ASP A 127 -22.34 13.37 2.69
N PRO A 128 -22.99 14.55 2.83
CA PRO A 128 -22.52 15.61 3.73
C PRO A 128 -22.46 15.19 5.20
N GLY A 129 -23.44 14.40 5.67
CA GLY A 129 -23.48 13.93 7.05
C GLY A 129 -22.37 12.95 7.35
N ARG A 130 -22.08 12.06 6.40
CA ARG A 130 -20.99 11.09 6.51
C ARG A 130 -19.63 11.76 6.43
N ALA A 131 -19.47 12.74 5.53
CA ALA A 131 -18.25 13.52 5.42
C ALA A 131 -17.96 14.27 6.73
N ALA A 132 -18.95 15.00 7.27
CA ALA A 132 -18.80 15.72 8.53
C ALA A 132 -18.42 14.80 9.71
N ALA A 133 -18.99 13.59 9.80
CA ALA A 133 -18.64 12.64 10.84
C ALA A 133 -17.20 12.17 10.75
N LEU A 134 -16.67 11.94 9.54
CA LEU A 134 -15.29 11.54 9.31
C LEU A 134 -14.31 12.70 9.55
N GLU A 135 -14.69 13.93 9.18
CA GLU A 135 -13.90 15.14 9.49
C GLU A 135 -13.80 15.38 11.00
N GLN A 136 -14.87 15.18 11.75
CA GLN A 136 -14.87 15.23 13.22
C GLN A 136 -13.96 14.15 13.82
N ALA A 137 -13.82 12.99 13.15
CA ALA A 137 -12.90 11.92 13.54
C ALA A 137 -11.45 12.18 13.11
N GLY A 138 -11.15 13.33 12.49
CA GLY A 138 -9.79 13.75 12.13
C GLY A 138 -9.37 13.44 10.68
N ALA A 139 -10.29 13.03 9.81
CA ALA A 139 -10.00 12.87 8.39
C ALA A 139 -10.15 14.18 7.62
N GLU A 140 -9.35 14.35 6.57
CA GLU A 140 -9.62 15.30 5.48
C GLU A 140 -10.40 14.58 4.38
N ILE A 141 -11.48 15.15 3.87
CA ILE A 141 -12.27 14.58 2.78
C ILE A 141 -11.85 15.24 1.45
N LEU A 142 -11.47 14.41 0.48
CA LEU A 142 -11.08 14.83 -0.86
C LEU A 142 -12.05 14.27 -1.89
N PRO A 143 -13.04 15.05 -2.34
CA PRO A 143 -13.90 14.67 -3.46
C PRO A 143 -13.10 14.66 -4.76
N LEU A 144 -13.21 13.56 -5.52
CA LEU A 144 -12.55 13.36 -6.81
C LEU A 144 -13.54 12.85 -7.86
N PRO A 145 -13.25 13.04 -9.15
CA PRO A 145 -14.06 12.46 -10.21
C PRO A 145 -14.21 10.95 -10.05
N ALA A 146 -15.37 10.45 -10.47
CA ALA A 146 -15.63 9.02 -10.52
C ALA A 146 -15.30 8.44 -11.90
N GLN A 147 -14.63 7.30 -11.92
CA GLN A 147 -14.48 6.46 -13.09
C GLN A 147 -15.14 5.11 -12.81
N ARG A 148 -16.20 4.79 -13.55
CA ARG A 148 -17.02 3.57 -13.34
C ARG A 148 -17.53 3.40 -11.90
N GLY A 149 -17.91 4.51 -11.26
CA GLY A 149 -18.42 4.53 -9.87
C GLY A 149 -17.36 4.34 -8.79
N GLN A 150 -16.08 4.42 -9.14
CA GLN A 150 -14.95 4.40 -8.24
C GLN A 150 -14.13 5.69 -8.39
N VAL A 151 -13.33 6.03 -7.40
CA VAL A 151 -12.39 7.16 -7.47
C VAL A 151 -11.48 7.03 -8.69
N ASP A 152 -11.38 8.08 -9.49
CA ASP A 152 -10.39 8.16 -10.57
C ASP A 152 -8.98 8.23 -9.98
N LEU A 153 -8.21 7.13 -10.15
CA LEU A 153 -6.85 7.01 -9.59
C LEU A 153 -5.87 7.99 -10.24
N GLN A 154 -6.07 8.36 -11.50
CA GLN A 154 -5.22 9.38 -12.14
C GLN A 154 -5.48 10.76 -11.55
N ALA A 155 -6.75 11.08 -11.24
CA ALA A 155 -7.10 12.31 -10.55
C ALA A 155 -6.53 12.32 -9.12
N LEU A 156 -6.60 11.20 -8.41
CA LEU A 156 -5.99 11.05 -7.09
C LEU A 156 -4.49 11.31 -7.12
N VAL A 157 -3.76 10.66 -8.03
CA VAL A 157 -2.30 10.81 -8.14
C VAL A 157 -1.92 12.25 -8.47
N ARG A 158 -2.67 12.94 -9.36
CA ARG A 158 -2.48 14.36 -9.65
C ARG A 158 -2.75 15.26 -8.44
N ALA A 159 -3.80 14.96 -7.66
CA ALA A 159 -4.12 15.71 -6.45
C ALA A 159 -3.03 15.56 -5.38
N LEU A 160 -2.42 14.36 -5.26
CA LEU A 160 -1.29 14.12 -4.37
C LEU A 160 -0.01 14.82 -4.86
N ALA A 161 0.25 14.82 -6.17
CA ALA A 161 1.36 15.58 -6.76
C ALA A 161 1.25 17.10 -6.46
N ALA A 162 0.04 17.67 -6.57
CA ALA A 162 -0.22 19.06 -6.23
C ALA A 162 0.00 19.38 -4.72
N ARG A 163 0.06 18.35 -3.87
CA ARG A 163 0.40 18.42 -2.44
C ARG A 163 1.87 18.13 -2.17
N GLU A 164 2.71 18.19 -3.20
CA GLU A 164 4.16 17.95 -3.12
C GLU A 164 4.54 16.51 -2.70
N VAL A 165 3.63 15.53 -2.87
CA VAL A 165 3.95 14.12 -2.71
C VAL A 165 4.80 13.69 -3.90
N ASN A 166 6.05 13.28 -3.65
CA ASN A 166 7.01 12.84 -4.66
C ASN A 166 7.16 11.32 -4.69
N GLU A 167 7.07 10.67 -3.53
CA GLU A 167 7.10 9.20 -3.40
C GLU A 167 5.83 8.71 -2.72
N LEU A 168 5.14 7.78 -3.37
CA LEU A 168 3.88 7.22 -2.94
C LEU A 168 4.01 5.70 -2.75
N LEU A 169 3.65 5.19 -1.58
CA LEU A 169 3.57 3.76 -1.31
C LEU A 169 2.11 3.29 -1.37
N VAL A 170 1.81 2.30 -2.20
CA VAL A 170 0.50 1.65 -2.25
C VAL A 170 0.56 0.35 -1.46
N GLU A 171 -0.10 0.32 -0.29
CA GLU A 171 -0.27 -0.86 0.56
C GLU A 171 -1.76 -1.21 0.65
N THR A 172 -2.22 -2.17 -0.16
CA THR A 172 -3.65 -2.45 -0.30
C THR A 172 -3.92 -3.89 -0.75
N GLY A 173 -5.19 -4.28 -0.71
CA GLY A 173 -5.66 -5.56 -1.25
C GLY A 173 -5.62 -5.62 -2.78
N GLY A 174 -5.77 -6.84 -3.33
CA GLY A 174 -5.56 -7.14 -4.76
C GLY A 174 -6.43 -6.34 -5.72
N GLN A 175 -7.62 -5.90 -5.33
CA GLN A 175 -8.54 -5.13 -6.19
C GLN A 175 -7.96 -3.74 -6.51
N LEU A 176 -7.63 -2.97 -5.50
CA LEU A 176 -7.07 -1.64 -5.70
C LEU A 176 -5.65 -1.72 -6.26
N ALA A 177 -4.84 -2.70 -5.84
CA ALA A 177 -3.53 -2.95 -6.41
C ALA A 177 -3.61 -3.25 -7.92
N GLY A 178 -4.53 -4.13 -8.32
CA GLY A 178 -4.80 -4.43 -9.73
C GLY A 178 -5.26 -3.21 -10.52
N SER A 179 -6.07 -2.34 -9.90
CA SER A 179 -6.52 -1.09 -10.53
C SER A 179 -5.37 -0.11 -10.78
N PHE A 180 -4.44 0.04 -9.83
CA PHE A 180 -3.23 0.85 -10.04
C PHE A 180 -2.35 0.32 -11.17
N VAL A 181 -2.16 -1.00 -11.21
CA VAL A 181 -1.40 -1.67 -12.29
C VAL A 181 -2.10 -1.51 -13.64
N ALA A 182 -3.39 -1.78 -13.72
CA ALA A 182 -4.17 -1.64 -14.96
C ALA A 182 -4.23 -0.21 -15.49
N ALA A 183 -4.15 0.79 -14.61
CA ALA A 183 -4.08 2.20 -14.97
C ALA A 183 -2.67 2.66 -15.40
N GLY A 184 -1.65 1.78 -15.36
CA GLY A 184 -0.26 2.09 -15.70
C GLY A 184 0.40 3.09 -14.74
N LEU A 185 -0.07 3.16 -13.49
CA LEU A 185 0.37 4.15 -12.52
C LEU A 185 1.55 3.66 -11.67
N VAL A 186 1.84 2.36 -11.63
CA VAL A 186 2.89 1.80 -10.79
C VAL A 186 4.25 1.85 -11.48
N ASP A 187 5.25 2.42 -10.83
CA ASP A 187 6.63 2.46 -11.31
C ASP A 187 7.44 1.24 -10.84
N GLU A 188 7.22 0.82 -9.59
CA GLU A 188 7.93 -0.27 -8.95
C GLU A 188 6.99 -1.15 -8.13
N TRP A 189 7.18 -2.47 -8.19
CA TRP A 189 6.45 -3.43 -7.37
C TRP A 189 7.40 -4.19 -6.45
N ILE A 190 7.26 -4.00 -5.15
CA ILE A 190 7.98 -4.73 -4.10
C ILE A 190 7.04 -5.81 -3.55
N CYS A 191 7.41 -7.06 -3.77
CA CYS A 191 6.63 -8.22 -3.37
C CYS A 191 7.37 -9.07 -2.34
N TYR A 192 6.74 -9.35 -1.20
CA TYR A 192 7.21 -10.31 -0.21
C TYR A 192 6.49 -11.64 -0.44
N MET A 193 7.24 -12.68 -0.77
CA MET A 193 6.70 -14.02 -1.02
C MET A 193 7.00 -14.92 0.18
N ALA A 194 5.94 -15.30 0.89
CA ALA A 194 6.05 -16.27 1.98
C ALA A 194 6.03 -17.71 1.45
N PRO A 195 6.77 -18.65 2.05
CA PRO A 195 6.82 -20.05 1.64
C PRO A 195 5.56 -20.82 2.04
N LYS A 196 4.42 -20.43 1.47
CA LYS A 196 3.08 -20.97 1.73
C LYS A 196 2.32 -21.17 0.43
N LEU A 197 1.36 -22.10 0.44
CA LEU A 197 0.36 -22.28 -0.61
C LEU A 197 -1.03 -22.04 -0.02
N MET A 198 -1.87 -21.29 -0.71
CA MET A 198 -3.22 -20.91 -0.25
C MET A 198 -4.34 -21.48 -1.13
N GLY A 199 -4.00 -21.95 -2.32
CA GLY A 199 -4.93 -22.62 -3.22
C GLY A 199 -5.70 -21.68 -4.16
N SER A 200 -6.37 -22.30 -5.13
CA SER A 200 -6.96 -21.58 -6.28
C SER A 200 -8.08 -20.63 -5.91
N ASN A 201 -8.86 -20.91 -4.86
CA ASN A 201 -9.99 -20.09 -4.43
C ASN A 201 -9.58 -18.89 -3.57
N ALA A 202 -8.30 -18.82 -3.16
CA ALA A 202 -7.78 -17.70 -2.40
C ALA A 202 -7.69 -16.42 -3.27
N ARG A 203 -7.76 -15.25 -2.62
CA ARG A 203 -7.77 -13.95 -3.29
C ARG A 203 -6.40 -13.68 -3.95
N PRO A 204 -6.35 -13.26 -5.23
CA PRO A 204 -5.11 -13.00 -5.93
C PRO A 204 -4.40 -11.75 -5.40
N VAL A 205 -3.07 -11.70 -5.57
CA VAL A 205 -2.24 -10.54 -5.22
C VAL A 205 -2.59 -9.32 -6.07
N LEU A 206 -2.96 -9.53 -7.33
CA LEU A 206 -3.43 -8.50 -8.26
C LEU A 206 -4.72 -9.02 -8.94
N ALA A 207 -5.82 -8.29 -8.80
CA ALA A 207 -7.04 -8.53 -9.54
C ALA A 207 -6.97 -7.73 -10.85
N LEU A 208 -6.30 -8.28 -11.84
CA LEU A 208 -6.18 -7.67 -13.16
C LEU A 208 -7.40 -8.01 -14.04
N PRO A 209 -7.69 -7.19 -15.06
CA PRO A 209 -8.58 -7.58 -16.14
C PRO A 209 -8.13 -8.87 -16.80
N ASP A 210 -9.06 -9.58 -17.44
CA ASP A 210 -8.75 -10.83 -18.15
C ASP A 210 -7.67 -10.61 -19.22
N ILE A 211 -6.64 -11.45 -19.17
CA ILE A 211 -5.55 -11.50 -20.15
C ILE A 211 -5.78 -12.75 -20.99
N HIS A 212 -6.12 -12.57 -22.26
CA HIS A 212 -6.54 -13.65 -23.14
C HIS A 212 -5.41 -14.22 -24.03
N SER A 213 -4.25 -13.56 -24.06
CA SER A 213 -3.10 -14.02 -24.84
C SER A 213 -1.79 -13.63 -24.17
N MET A 214 -0.70 -14.37 -24.49
CA MET A 214 0.64 -14.04 -24.02
C MET A 214 1.13 -12.66 -24.48
N GLN A 215 0.62 -12.16 -25.60
CA GLN A 215 0.95 -10.83 -26.13
C GLN A 215 0.37 -9.70 -25.25
N GLN A 216 -0.70 -9.99 -24.51
CA GLN A 216 -1.31 -9.05 -23.55
C GLN A 216 -0.68 -9.12 -22.17
N ALA A 217 0.19 -10.10 -21.91
CA ALA A 217 0.87 -10.23 -20.64
C ALA A 217 1.73 -8.98 -20.37
N LEU A 218 1.69 -8.49 -19.13
CA LEU A 218 2.45 -7.32 -18.72
C LEU A 218 3.89 -7.74 -18.37
N PRO A 219 4.91 -7.35 -19.16
CA PRO A 219 6.28 -7.74 -18.89
C PRO A 219 6.84 -7.00 -17.67
N LEU A 220 7.53 -7.74 -16.82
CA LEU A 220 8.20 -7.22 -15.63
C LEU A 220 9.70 -7.53 -15.71
N GLN A 221 10.51 -6.58 -15.28
CA GLN A 221 11.95 -6.78 -15.08
C GLN A 221 12.22 -6.95 -13.58
N LEU A 222 12.81 -8.08 -13.19
CA LEU A 222 13.31 -8.26 -11.83
C LEU A 222 14.58 -7.40 -11.65
N THR A 223 14.54 -6.45 -10.71
CA THR A 223 15.64 -5.52 -10.44
C THR A 223 16.37 -5.81 -9.14
N ASP A 224 15.73 -6.50 -8.19
CA ASP A 224 16.34 -6.91 -6.92
C ASP A 224 15.65 -8.17 -6.39
N LEU A 225 16.45 -9.07 -5.79
CA LEU A 225 15.96 -10.27 -5.12
C LEU A 225 16.80 -10.51 -3.88
N ARG A 226 16.12 -10.68 -2.74
CA ARG A 226 16.78 -10.97 -1.46
C ARG A 226 15.92 -11.82 -0.55
N GLN A 227 16.54 -12.60 0.30
CA GLN A 227 15.88 -13.31 1.38
C GLN A 227 15.78 -12.41 2.61
N ILE A 228 14.58 -12.35 3.23
CA ILE A 228 14.32 -11.62 4.46
C ILE A 228 13.65 -12.58 5.44
N GLY A 229 14.42 -13.12 6.37
CA GLY A 229 13.97 -14.21 7.22
C GLY A 229 13.63 -15.45 6.39
N GLN A 230 12.37 -15.89 6.43
CA GLN A 230 11.86 -17.00 5.61
C GLN A 230 11.26 -16.54 4.28
N ASP A 231 11.00 -15.23 4.13
CA ASP A 231 10.38 -14.66 2.95
C ASP A 231 11.41 -14.32 1.87
N ILE A 232 10.96 -14.26 0.63
CA ILE A 232 11.73 -13.71 -0.48
C ILE A 232 11.12 -12.36 -0.86
N ARG A 233 11.93 -11.29 -0.78
CA ARG A 233 11.57 -9.98 -1.31
C ARG A 233 12.05 -9.87 -2.74
N MET A 234 11.13 -9.58 -3.65
CA MET A 234 11.39 -9.32 -5.06
C MET A 234 11.00 -7.89 -5.39
N THR A 235 11.82 -7.20 -6.17
CA THR A 235 11.52 -5.87 -6.69
C THR A 235 11.43 -5.95 -8.21
N TYR A 236 10.31 -5.51 -8.75
CA TYR A 236 10.05 -5.50 -10.18
C TYR A 236 9.81 -4.09 -10.68
N ARG A 237 10.16 -3.85 -11.95
CA ARG A 237 9.78 -2.66 -12.71
C ARG A 237 9.09 -3.08 -13.99
N TRP A 238 8.19 -2.22 -14.48
CA TRP A 238 7.58 -2.43 -15.79
C TRP A 238 8.59 -2.08 -16.87
N SER A 239 8.73 -2.98 -17.86
CA SER A 239 9.50 -2.66 -19.08
C SER A 239 8.71 -1.59 -19.85
N ARG A 240 9.23 -0.38 -19.88
CA ARG A 240 8.68 0.74 -20.68
C ARG A 240 9.12 0.59 -22.11
#